data_c295f2d0f152e2fb10064d0c84d084f4
#
_entry.id   c295f2d0f152e2fb10064d0c84d084f4
#
_cell.length_a   1.000
_cell.length_b   1.000
_cell.length_c   1.000
_cell.angle_alpha   90.00
_cell.angle_beta   90.00
_cell.angle_gamma   90.00
#
_symmetry.space_group_name_H-M   'P 1'
#
loop_
_entity.id
_entity.type
_entity.pdbx_description
1 polymer ?
#
loop_
_entity_poly.entity_id
_entity_poly.type
_entity_poly.pdbx_seq_one_letter_code
_entity_poly.pdbx_strand_id
1 'polypeptide(L)'
;MEYKLKAFCISALLILLQVNEIFAESGYELWLRYHLIEDVALKRYYQIKNSSIVFTARTQKQLVAKTELYNGLKGLLGFTIQETHDVKDNCLLVGNVESSPLITSLLCAKELDSLGDEGYIIRSLQIEQKKVTVVVAKKDQGLLYAIFHYLKLIQTHQSLDGVSVKEVPKIKYRVLNHWDNLDGTIERGYAGYSLWDWERLPFYRSQRCVDYARANASIGI
;
A
#
# COMPACT_ATOMS: atom_id res chain seq x y z
N MET A 1 16.94 59.66 8.87
CA MET A 1 17.57 58.35 9.08
C MET A 1 16.62 57.41 9.78
N GLU A 2 15.91 57.84 10.79
CA GLU A 2 14.91 57.00 11.53
C GLU A 2 13.78 56.41 10.68
N TYR A 3 13.22 57.13 9.68
CA TYR A 3 12.17 56.62 8.84
C TYR A 3 12.56 55.42 7.99
N LYS A 4 13.80 55.41 7.48
CA LYS A 4 14.34 54.32 6.69
C LYS A 4 14.57 53.07 7.56
N LEU A 5 14.98 53.30 8.81
CA LEU A 5 15.18 52.19 9.78
C LEU A 5 13.83 51.56 10.19
N LYS A 6 12.80 52.38 10.46
CA LYS A 6 11.46 51.92 10.79
C LYS A 6 10.81 51.16 9.61
N ALA A 7 10.95 51.66 8.38
CA ALA A 7 10.47 50.96 7.19
C ALA A 7 11.20 49.63 6.98
N PHE A 8 12.50 49.54 7.20
CA PHE A 8 13.29 48.33 7.13
C PHE A 8 12.87 47.30 8.20
N CYS A 9 12.66 47.74 9.44
CA CYS A 9 12.19 46.86 10.52
C CYS A 9 10.77 46.31 10.25
N ILE A 10 9.86 47.12 9.71
CA ILE A 10 8.48 46.69 9.34
C ILE A 10 8.55 45.70 8.18
N SER A 11 9.37 45.94 7.15
CA SER A 11 9.54 45.00 6.04
C SER A 11 10.17 43.67 6.50
N ALA A 12 11.16 43.72 7.38
CA ALA A 12 11.76 42.51 7.96
C ALA A 12 10.76 41.74 8.82
N LEU A 13 9.91 42.42 9.58
CA LEU A 13 8.86 41.82 10.38
C LEU A 13 7.78 41.17 9.49
N LEU A 14 7.39 41.80 8.39
CA LEU A 14 6.44 41.24 7.42
C LEU A 14 7.00 40.01 6.70
N ILE A 15 8.30 39.97 6.42
CA ILE A 15 8.96 38.80 5.83
C ILE A 15 9.02 37.65 6.85
N LEU A 16 9.25 37.95 8.12
CA LEU A 16 9.22 36.96 9.21
C LEU A 16 7.81 36.40 9.48
N LEU A 17 6.77 37.18 9.19
CA LEU A 17 5.37 36.73 9.30
C LEU A 17 4.91 35.86 8.11
N GLN A 18 5.67 35.80 7.03
CA GLN A 18 5.47 34.85 5.94
C GLN A 18 6.14 33.48 6.25
N VAL A 19 6.08 33.05 7.50
CA VAL A 19 6.42 31.66 7.82
C VAL A 19 5.30 30.82 7.21
N ASN A 20 5.56 30.24 6.04
CA ASN A 20 4.74 29.16 5.55
C ASN A 20 4.63 28.15 6.68
N GLU A 21 3.43 27.82 7.10
CA GLU A 21 3.20 26.79 8.08
C GLU A 21 3.87 25.51 7.56
N ILE A 22 5.03 25.17 8.07
CA ILE A 22 5.70 23.93 7.79
C ILE A 22 4.91 22.88 8.58
N PHE A 23 3.92 22.28 7.94
CA PHE A 23 3.25 21.12 8.49
C PHE A 23 4.25 19.96 8.50
N ALA A 24 4.88 19.74 9.64
CA ALA A 24 5.66 18.55 9.85
C ALA A 24 4.69 17.34 9.90
N GLU A 25 4.92 16.37 9.03
CA GLU A 25 4.16 15.13 9.07
C GLU A 25 4.42 14.38 10.38
N SER A 26 3.38 13.80 10.96
CA SER A 26 3.49 13.00 12.19
C SER A 26 4.28 11.71 12.00
N GLY A 27 4.48 11.27 10.76
CA GLY A 27 5.06 9.97 10.43
C GLY A 27 4.14 8.77 10.70
N TYR A 28 2.94 9.00 11.23
CA TYR A 28 2.02 7.94 11.63
C TYR A 28 1.63 6.99 10.50
N GLU A 29 1.34 7.52 9.33
CA GLU A 29 0.90 6.74 8.17
C GLU A 29 2.06 6.05 7.44
N LEU A 30 3.31 6.34 7.80
CA LEU A 30 4.50 5.80 7.18
C LEU A 30 4.47 6.02 5.65
N TRP A 31 4.80 4.99 4.88
CA TRP A 31 4.73 5.03 3.42
C TRP A 31 3.31 4.76 2.86
N LEU A 32 2.34 4.42 3.72
CA LEU A 32 0.96 4.07 3.37
C LEU A 32 0.02 5.28 3.23
N ARG A 33 0.56 6.49 3.24
CA ARG A 33 -0.17 7.75 3.05
C ARG A 33 -0.59 7.99 1.61
N TYR A 34 0.01 7.30 0.64
CA TYR A 34 -0.32 7.34 -0.78
C TYR A 34 -0.50 8.76 -1.34
N HIS A 35 0.53 9.59 -1.19
CA HIS A 35 0.52 10.95 -1.74
C HIS A 35 0.30 10.96 -3.23
N LEU A 36 -0.51 11.90 -3.69
CA LEU A 36 -0.80 12.10 -5.10
C LEU A 36 0.51 12.30 -5.88
N ILE A 37 0.66 11.59 -6.99
CA ILE A 37 1.78 11.77 -7.91
C ILE A 37 1.61 13.14 -8.59
N GLU A 38 2.56 14.05 -8.33
CA GLU A 38 2.51 15.43 -8.83
C GLU A 38 2.90 15.51 -10.31
N ASP A 39 3.87 14.71 -10.74
CA ASP A 39 4.26 14.63 -12.17
C ASP A 39 3.07 14.18 -13.02
N VAL A 40 2.59 15.10 -13.85
CA VAL A 40 1.40 14.90 -14.67
C VAL A 40 1.58 13.78 -15.70
N ALA A 41 2.77 13.67 -16.30
CA ALA A 41 3.06 12.67 -17.33
C ALA A 41 3.12 11.27 -16.70
N LEU A 42 3.81 11.15 -15.58
CA LEU A 42 3.93 9.92 -14.81
C LEU A 42 2.58 9.46 -14.24
N LYS A 43 1.81 10.37 -13.67
CA LYS A 43 0.46 10.10 -13.21
C LYS A 43 -0.42 9.58 -14.34
N ARG A 44 -0.39 10.23 -15.50
CA ARG A 44 -1.14 9.82 -16.69
C ARG A 44 -0.71 8.43 -17.17
N TYR A 45 0.60 8.13 -17.17
CA TYR A 45 1.12 6.81 -17.46
C TYR A 45 0.47 5.74 -16.57
N TYR A 46 0.50 5.93 -15.25
CA TYR A 46 -0.11 4.95 -14.32
C TYR A 46 -1.64 4.89 -14.45
N GLN A 47 -2.31 5.99 -14.75
CA GLN A 47 -3.75 6.00 -15.02
C GLN A 47 -4.09 5.13 -16.23
N ILE A 48 -3.28 5.19 -17.29
CA ILE A 48 -3.44 4.35 -18.48
C ILE A 48 -3.19 2.88 -18.13
N LYS A 49 -2.12 2.58 -17.39
CA LYS A 49 -1.76 1.20 -16.99
C LYS A 49 -2.74 0.55 -16.01
N ASN A 50 -3.59 1.36 -15.38
CA ASN A 50 -4.65 0.93 -14.48
C ASN A 50 -6.01 1.42 -15.00
N SER A 51 -6.30 1.21 -16.29
CA SER A 51 -7.53 1.69 -16.93
C SER A 51 -8.79 1.10 -16.30
N SER A 52 -8.69 -0.13 -15.82
CA SER A 52 -9.74 -0.85 -15.08
C SER A 52 -9.12 -1.94 -14.21
N ILE A 53 -9.90 -2.44 -13.25
CA ILE A 53 -9.49 -3.52 -12.34
C ILE A 53 -10.45 -4.70 -12.51
N VAL A 54 -9.88 -5.89 -12.64
CA VAL A 54 -10.61 -7.16 -12.55
C VAL A 54 -10.19 -7.82 -11.23
N PHE A 55 -11.04 -7.76 -10.22
CA PHE A 55 -10.78 -8.33 -8.91
C PHE A 55 -12.05 -8.82 -8.21
N THR A 56 -12.32 -10.11 -8.27
CA THR A 56 -13.42 -10.74 -7.54
C THR A 56 -12.94 -11.19 -6.16
N ALA A 57 -13.25 -10.41 -5.13
CA ALA A 57 -12.95 -10.77 -3.74
C ALA A 57 -14.03 -11.70 -3.17
N ARG A 58 -13.64 -12.83 -2.60
CA ARG A 58 -14.54 -13.86 -2.03
C ARG A 58 -14.35 -14.07 -0.53
N THR A 59 -13.20 -13.70 0.01
CA THR A 59 -12.88 -13.85 1.43
C THR A 59 -12.71 -12.48 2.11
N GLN A 60 -12.79 -12.46 3.43
CA GLN A 60 -12.56 -11.23 4.19
C GLN A 60 -11.16 -10.66 3.98
N LYS A 61 -10.14 -11.52 3.85
CA LYS A 61 -8.77 -11.07 3.55
C LYS A 61 -8.67 -10.45 2.17
N GLN A 62 -9.34 -11.02 1.17
CA GLN A 62 -9.40 -10.44 -0.18
C GLN A 62 -10.15 -9.12 -0.21
N LEU A 63 -11.19 -8.93 0.61
CA LEU A 63 -11.89 -7.65 0.75
C LEU A 63 -10.98 -6.58 1.35
N VAL A 64 -10.21 -6.91 2.39
CA VAL A 64 -9.20 -6.01 2.95
C VAL A 64 -8.15 -5.64 1.89
N ALA A 65 -7.62 -6.63 1.19
CA ALA A 65 -6.64 -6.44 0.12
C ALA A 65 -7.20 -5.56 -1.03
N LYS A 66 -8.46 -5.78 -1.40
CA LYS A 66 -9.17 -4.97 -2.40
C LYS A 66 -9.32 -3.52 -1.94
N THR A 67 -9.77 -3.32 -0.70
CA THR A 67 -9.90 -1.98 -0.11
C THR A 67 -8.57 -1.23 -0.11
N GLU A 68 -7.48 -1.89 0.27
CA GLU A 68 -6.14 -1.31 0.24
C GLU A 68 -5.72 -0.89 -1.17
N LEU A 69 -5.93 -1.77 -2.17
CA LEU A 69 -5.62 -1.49 -3.57
C LEU A 69 -6.35 -0.24 -4.07
N TYR A 70 -7.66 -0.18 -3.84
CA TYR A 70 -8.48 0.95 -4.30
C TYR A 70 -8.11 2.26 -3.60
N ASN A 71 -7.89 2.22 -2.29
CA ASN A 71 -7.47 3.40 -1.51
C ASN A 71 -6.09 3.89 -1.95
N GLY A 72 -5.14 2.96 -2.12
CA GLY A 72 -3.79 3.29 -2.57
C GLY A 72 -3.78 3.90 -3.97
N LEU A 73 -4.46 3.28 -4.92
CA LEU A 73 -4.54 3.80 -6.30
C LEU A 73 -5.28 5.14 -6.36
N LYS A 74 -6.37 5.30 -5.58
CA LYS A 74 -7.09 6.58 -5.51
C LYS A 74 -6.20 7.68 -4.95
N GLY A 75 -5.44 7.42 -3.88
CA GLY A 75 -4.50 8.39 -3.32
C GLY A 75 -3.42 8.77 -4.32
N LEU A 76 -2.73 7.79 -4.89
CA LEU A 76 -1.61 8.01 -5.81
C LEU A 76 -2.03 8.65 -7.14
N LEU A 77 -3.20 8.30 -7.69
CA LEU A 77 -3.62 8.69 -9.04
C LEU A 77 -4.72 9.78 -9.06
N GLY A 78 -5.35 10.05 -7.92
CA GLY A 78 -6.35 11.12 -7.78
C GLY A 78 -7.72 10.80 -8.36
N PHE A 79 -8.01 9.52 -8.73
CA PHE A 79 -9.32 9.12 -9.22
C PHE A 79 -9.65 7.68 -8.82
N THR A 80 -10.93 7.33 -8.87
CA THR A 80 -11.41 5.98 -8.60
C THR A 80 -11.40 5.15 -9.88
N ILE A 81 -10.67 4.04 -9.87
CA ILE A 81 -10.58 3.15 -11.01
C ILE A 81 -11.84 2.29 -11.11
N GLN A 82 -12.34 2.10 -12.33
CA GLN A 82 -13.52 1.29 -12.59
C GLN A 82 -13.21 -0.20 -12.41
N GLU A 83 -14.04 -0.89 -11.65
CA GLU A 83 -14.06 -2.35 -11.62
C GLU A 83 -14.79 -2.92 -12.83
N THR A 84 -14.26 -4.00 -13.40
CA THR A 84 -14.87 -4.69 -14.54
C THR A 84 -14.78 -6.20 -14.34
N HIS A 85 -15.65 -6.94 -15.02
CA HIS A 85 -15.59 -8.41 -15.04
C HIS A 85 -14.74 -8.92 -16.21
N ASP A 86 -14.66 -8.16 -17.27
CA ASP A 86 -13.93 -8.52 -18.47
C ASP A 86 -12.56 -7.91 -18.52
N VAL A 87 -11.61 -8.66 -19.04
CA VAL A 87 -10.23 -8.18 -19.29
C VAL A 87 -10.26 -7.15 -20.43
N LYS A 88 -9.83 -5.94 -20.12
CA LYS A 88 -9.63 -4.83 -21.07
C LYS A 88 -8.17 -4.56 -21.31
N ASP A 89 -7.86 -3.76 -22.33
CA ASP A 89 -6.48 -3.32 -22.54
C ASP A 89 -6.00 -2.43 -21.39
N ASN A 90 -4.76 -2.61 -20.96
CA ASN A 90 -4.16 -1.92 -19.82
C ASN A 90 -4.94 -2.08 -18.50
N CYS A 91 -5.61 -3.21 -18.29
CA CYS A 91 -6.26 -3.49 -17.01
C CYS A 91 -5.29 -4.14 -16.02
N LEU A 92 -5.65 -4.00 -14.74
CA LEU A 92 -5.04 -4.70 -13.62
C LEU A 92 -5.89 -5.92 -13.28
N LEU A 93 -5.33 -7.12 -13.45
CA LEU A 93 -5.97 -8.39 -13.08
C LEU A 93 -5.41 -8.87 -11.75
N VAL A 94 -6.27 -8.94 -10.74
CA VAL A 94 -5.88 -9.26 -9.36
C VAL A 94 -6.63 -10.48 -8.85
N GLY A 95 -5.93 -11.38 -8.19
CA GLY A 95 -6.57 -12.52 -7.55
C GLY A 95 -5.60 -13.61 -7.12
N ASN A 96 -6.17 -14.67 -6.57
CA ASN A 96 -5.43 -15.89 -6.27
C ASN A 96 -5.97 -17.07 -7.09
N VAL A 97 -5.30 -18.20 -6.99
CA VAL A 97 -5.65 -19.45 -7.71
C VAL A 97 -7.10 -19.88 -7.43
N GLU A 98 -7.59 -19.67 -6.21
CA GLU A 98 -8.92 -20.10 -5.78
C GLU A 98 -10.03 -19.14 -6.23
N SER A 99 -9.70 -17.85 -6.40
CA SER A 99 -10.70 -16.81 -6.72
C SER A 99 -10.91 -16.59 -8.22
N SER A 100 -9.95 -16.97 -9.07
CA SER A 100 -9.99 -16.67 -10.51
C SER A 100 -9.47 -17.82 -11.37
N PRO A 101 -10.36 -18.53 -12.07
CA PRO A 101 -9.99 -19.55 -13.07
C PRO A 101 -9.09 -18.97 -14.18
N LEU A 102 -9.31 -17.71 -14.55
CA LEU A 102 -8.49 -17.03 -15.55
C LEU A 102 -7.03 -16.98 -15.13
N ILE A 103 -6.76 -16.65 -13.88
CA ILE A 103 -5.38 -16.61 -13.35
C ILE A 103 -4.70 -17.98 -13.48
N THR A 104 -5.44 -19.04 -13.18
CA THR A 104 -4.93 -20.41 -13.28
C THR A 104 -4.59 -20.81 -14.72
N SER A 105 -5.27 -20.24 -15.71
CA SER A 105 -4.97 -20.49 -17.12
C SER A 105 -3.80 -19.67 -17.67
N LEU A 106 -3.47 -18.54 -17.04
CA LEU A 106 -2.41 -17.62 -17.49
C LEU A 106 -1.01 -17.97 -16.98
N LEU A 107 -0.92 -18.68 -15.87
CA LEU A 107 0.34 -19.01 -15.21
C LEU A 107 0.51 -20.51 -15.08
N CYS A 108 1.75 -20.98 -15.23
CA CYS A 108 2.06 -22.39 -15.10
C CYS A 108 1.78 -22.89 -13.67
N ALA A 109 1.12 -24.03 -13.52
CA ALA A 109 0.80 -24.64 -12.23
C ALA A 109 2.06 -24.80 -11.34
N LYS A 110 3.18 -25.24 -11.92
CA LYS A 110 4.45 -25.36 -11.20
C LYS A 110 4.96 -24.02 -10.66
N GLU A 111 4.75 -22.93 -11.40
CA GLU A 111 5.13 -21.58 -10.96
C GLU A 111 4.26 -21.13 -9.78
N LEU A 112 2.94 -21.33 -9.88
CA LEU A 112 1.99 -21.03 -8.81
C LEU A 112 2.24 -21.85 -7.55
N ASP A 113 2.57 -23.14 -7.70
CA ASP A 113 2.87 -24.01 -6.56
C ASP A 113 4.14 -23.59 -5.83
N SER A 114 5.11 -23.05 -6.55
CA SER A 114 6.38 -22.59 -5.96
C SER A 114 6.23 -21.33 -5.08
N LEU A 115 5.08 -20.65 -5.10
CA LEU A 115 4.84 -19.45 -4.30
C LEU A 115 4.59 -19.75 -2.81
N GLY A 116 4.15 -20.96 -2.47
CA GLY A 116 3.71 -21.26 -1.11
C GLY A 116 2.53 -20.39 -0.68
N ASP A 117 2.43 -20.12 0.62
CA ASP A 117 1.26 -19.40 1.17
C ASP A 117 1.40 -17.87 1.08
N GLU A 118 2.61 -17.37 1.00
CA GLU A 118 2.90 -15.92 1.12
C GLU A 118 3.59 -15.34 -0.11
N GLY A 119 4.01 -16.18 -1.06
CA GLY A 119 4.63 -15.71 -2.29
C GLY A 119 3.63 -15.19 -3.30
N TYR A 120 4.12 -14.37 -4.22
CA TYR A 120 3.31 -13.71 -5.23
C TYR A 120 4.10 -13.40 -6.51
N ILE A 121 3.35 -13.06 -7.55
CA ILE A 121 3.83 -12.61 -8.84
C ILE A 121 3.16 -11.30 -9.21
N ILE A 122 3.95 -10.33 -9.71
CA ILE A 122 3.48 -9.12 -10.40
C ILE A 122 4.11 -9.15 -11.76
N ARG A 123 3.30 -9.25 -12.83
CA ARG A 123 3.83 -9.43 -14.19
C ARG A 123 2.98 -8.76 -15.24
N SER A 124 3.64 -8.10 -16.20
CA SER A 124 3.00 -7.64 -17.44
C SER A 124 2.86 -8.82 -18.39
N LEU A 125 1.65 -9.08 -18.84
CA LEU A 125 1.33 -10.13 -19.81
C LEU A 125 0.58 -9.54 -20.99
N GLN A 126 0.56 -10.30 -22.08
CA GLN A 126 -0.32 -10.07 -23.22
C GLN A 126 -1.36 -11.20 -23.25
N ILE A 127 -2.62 -10.84 -23.15
CA ILE A 127 -3.74 -11.77 -23.28
C ILE A 127 -4.46 -11.41 -24.58
N GLU A 128 -4.37 -12.29 -25.57
CA GLU A 128 -4.75 -11.97 -26.95
C GLU A 128 -3.98 -10.72 -27.43
N GLN A 129 -4.68 -9.61 -27.70
CA GLN A 129 -4.06 -8.33 -28.13
C GLN A 129 -4.05 -7.28 -27.00
N LYS A 130 -4.47 -7.64 -25.76
CA LYS A 130 -4.58 -6.73 -24.62
C LYS A 130 -3.35 -6.82 -23.73
N LYS A 131 -2.81 -5.68 -23.37
CA LYS A 131 -1.75 -5.59 -22.34
C LYS A 131 -2.40 -5.63 -20.96
N VAL A 132 -1.93 -6.49 -20.07
CA VAL A 132 -2.51 -6.70 -18.75
C VAL A 132 -1.39 -6.76 -17.72
N THR A 133 -1.55 -6.08 -16.61
CA THR A 133 -0.70 -6.32 -15.44
C THR A 133 -1.43 -7.30 -14.52
N VAL A 134 -0.79 -8.42 -14.19
CA VAL A 134 -1.35 -9.41 -13.26
C VAL A 134 -0.69 -9.26 -11.89
N VAL A 135 -1.49 -9.29 -10.84
CA VAL A 135 -1.06 -9.33 -9.43
C VAL A 135 -1.67 -10.58 -8.81
N VAL A 136 -0.84 -11.59 -8.61
CA VAL A 136 -1.31 -12.95 -8.36
C VAL A 136 -0.55 -13.57 -7.19
N ALA A 137 -1.26 -14.36 -6.38
CA ALA A 137 -0.69 -15.21 -5.35
C ALA A 137 -1.37 -16.59 -5.35
N LYS A 138 -0.78 -17.54 -4.63
CA LYS A 138 -1.44 -18.83 -4.38
C LYS A 138 -2.53 -18.69 -3.31
N LYS A 139 -2.28 -17.92 -2.25
CA LYS A 139 -3.15 -17.71 -1.08
C LYS A 139 -3.42 -16.23 -0.83
N ASP A 140 -4.43 -15.96 -0.03
CA ASP A 140 -4.88 -14.60 0.30
C ASP A 140 -3.80 -13.77 0.98
N GLN A 141 -2.94 -14.39 1.81
CA GLN A 141 -1.86 -13.67 2.48
C GLN A 141 -0.84 -13.14 1.46
N GLY A 142 -0.40 -13.98 0.54
CA GLY A 142 0.49 -13.56 -0.54
C GLY A 142 -0.16 -12.49 -1.43
N LEU A 143 -1.49 -12.56 -1.65
CA LEU A 143 -2.20 -11.56 -2.43
C LEU A 143 -2.19 -10.17 -1.77
N LEU A 144 -2.36 -10.12 -0.44
CA LEU A 144 -2.25 -8.87 0.31
C LEU A 144 -0.85 -8.27 0.19
N TYR A 145 0.19 -9.08 0.35
CA TYR A 145 1.58 -8.63 0.17
C TYR A 145 1.87 -8.17 -1.26
N ALA A 146 1.33 -8.87 -2.26
CA ALA A 146 1.44 -8.49 -3.67
C ALA A 146 0.85 -7.10 -3.95
N ILE A 147 -0.31 -6.81 -3.37
CA ILE A 147 -0.99 -5.51 -3.51
C ILE A 147 -0.15 -4.40 -2.90
N PHE A 148 0.37 -4.58 -1.70
CA PHE A 148 1.29 -3.60 -1.10
C PHE A 148 2.54 -3.39 -1.96
N HIS A 149 3.12 -4.46 -2.51
CA HIS A 149 4.27 -4.34 -3.39
C HIS A 149 3.91 -3.59 -4.70
N TYR A 150 2.76 -3.90 -5.28
CA TYR A 150 2.28 -3.21 -6.49
C TYR A 150 2.11 -1.69 -6.26
N LEU A 151 1.47 -1.30 -5.14
CA LEU A 151 1.33 0.10 -4.76
C LEU A 151 2.70 0.76 -4.50
N LYS A 152 3.63 0.04 -3.90
CA LYS A 152 5.01 0.50 -3.70
C LYS A 152 5.73 0.76 -5.03
N LEU A 153 5.58 -0.12 -6.04
CA LEU A 153 6.16 0.11 -7.37
C LEU A 153 5.68 1.44 -7.96
N ILE A 154 4.38 1.74 -7.88
CA ILE A 154 3.81 3.00 -8.37
C ILE A 154 4.35 4.19 -7.55
N GLN A 155 4.35 4.07 -6.23
CA GLN A 155 4.79 5.13 -5.33
C GLN A 155 6.29 5.45 -5.46
N THR A 156 7.10 4.45 -5.81
CA THR A 156 8.54 4.63 -6.07
C THR A 156 8.85 4.86 -7.56
N HIS A 157 7.83 5.18 -8.33
CA HIS A 157 7.94 5.57 -9.74
C HIS A 157 8.57 4.50 -10.64
N GLN A 158 8.38 3.23 -10.32
CA GLN A 158 8.86 2.12 -11.15
C GLN A 158 8.00 1.94 -12.40
N SER A 159 8.62 1.60 -13.53
CA SER A 159 7.89 1.27 -14.75
C SER A 159 7.07 0.00 -14.57
N LEU A 160 5.82 0.03 -15.04
CA LEU A 160 4.98 -1.16 -15.15
C LEU A 160 5.11 -1.86 -16.50
N ASP A 161 5.82 -1.25 -17.47
CA ASP A 161 6.09 -1.89 -18.77
C ASP A 161 7.11 -3.01 -18.60
N GLY A 162 6.68 -4.23 -18.94
CA GLY A 162 7.52 -5.41 -18.80
C GLY A 162 7.83 -5.79 -17.36
N VAL A 163 7.06 -5.29 -16.38
CA VAL A 163 7.27 -5.66 -14.98
C VAL A 163 7.21 -7.18 -14.83
N SER A 164 8.19 -7.74 -14.12
CA SER A 164 8.29 -9.17 -13.83
C SER A 164 8.90 -9.36 -12.46
N VAL A 165 8.05 -9.43 -11.47
CA VAL A 165 8.39 -9.68 -10.06
C VAL A 165 7.87 -11.04 -9.66
N LYS A 166 8.70 -11.83 -9.00
CA LYS A 166 8.31 -13.04 -8.30
C LYS A 166 8.99 -13.02 -6.94
N GLU A 167 8.19 -12.97 -5.89
CA GLU A 167 8.67 -12.94 -4.51
C GLU A 167 8.16 -14.15 -3.75
N VAL A 168 9.08 -14.83 -3.06
CA VAL A 168 8.77 -15.93 -2.15
C VAL A 168 9.56 -15.68 -0.87
N PRO A 169 8.91 -15.42 0.26
CA PRO A 169 9.60 -15.17 1.52
C PRO A 169 10.52 -16.33 1.90
N LYS A 170 11.79 -16.01 2.16
CA LYS A 170 12.80 -17.01 2.59
C LYS A 170 12.67 -17.37 4.07
N ILE A 171 12.17 -16.44 4.88
CA ILE A 171 11.98 -16.60 6.31
C ILE A 171 10.50 -16.89 6.55
N LYS A 172 10.19 -18.06 7.09
CA LYS A 172 8.81 -18.50 7.33
C LYS A 172 8.13 -17.74 8.46
N TYR A 173 8.85 -17.49 9.55
CA TYR A 173 8.31 -16.78 10.71
C TYR A 173 8.93 -15.38 10.80
N ARG A 174 8.10 -14.38 10.61
CA ARG A 174 8.45 -12.98 10.73
C ARG A 174 7.49 -12.36 11.74
N VAL A 175 8.04 -11.92 12.86
CA VAL A 175 7.24 -11.46 14.01
C VAL A 175 7.89 -10.21 14.60
N LEU A 176 7.06 -9.36 15.19
CA LEU A 176 7.52 -8.29 16.06
C LEU A 176 7.43 -8.75 17.51
N ASN A 177 8.45 -8.43 18.28
CA ASN A 177 8.48 -8.72 19.70
C ASN A 177 8.00 -7.51 20.49
N HIS A 178 7.02 -7.71 21.37
CA HIS A 178 6.49 -6.70 22.29
C HIS A 178 6.88 -7.07 23.72
N TRP A 179 7.45 -6.11 24.45
CA TRP A 179 7.86 -6.29 25.85
C TRP A 179 6.88 -5.58 26.77
N ASP A 180 5.64 -6.01 26.72
CA ASP A 180 4.54 -5.43 27.50
C ASP A 180 4.46 -6.07 28.88
N ASN A 181 4.30 -5.24 29.91
CA ASN A 181 4.08 -5.66 31.29
C ASN A 181 2.59 -5.79 31.58
N LEU A 182 2.23 -6.49 32.66
CA LEU A 182 0.86 -6.70 33.07
C LEU A 182 0.13 -5.39 33.47
N ASP A 183 0.88 -4.38 33.89
CA ASP A 183 0.36 -3.05 34.24
C ASP A 183 0.18 -2.13 33.02
N GLY A 184 0.41 -2.65 31.80
CA GLY A 184 0.30 -1.91 30.55
C GLY A 184 1.52 -1.04 30.23
N THR A 185 2.57 -1.06 31.03
CA THR A 185 3.83 -0.38 30.71
C THR A 185 4.68 -1.24 29.77
N ILE A 186 5.68 -0.62 29.11
CA ILE A 186 6.60 -1.29 28.19
C ILE A 186 7.98 -1.42 28.84
N GLU A 187 8.63 -2.58 28.63
CA GLU A 187 9.95 -2.91 29.17
C GLU A 187 10.01 -2.76 30.69
N ARG A 188 10.84 -1.80 31.18
CA ARG A 188 11.04 -1.49 32.59
C ARG A 188 10.18 -0.33 33.07
N GLY A 189 9.12 0.03 32.34
CA GLY A 189 8.21 1.11 32.64
C GLY A 189 8.58 2.49 32.08
N TYR A 190 9.82 2.68 31.59
CA TYR A 190 10.25 3.97 31.07
C TYR A 190 9.96 4.18 29.58
N ALA A 191 9.63 3.12 28.84
CA ALA A 191 9.36 3.19 27.39
C ALA A 191 7.91 3.56 27.06
N GLY A 192 7.09 3.92 28.05
CA GLY A 192 5.71 4.33 27.87
C GLY A 192 4.72 3.19 28.06
N TYR A 193 3.55 3.33 27.38
CA TYR A 193 2.45 2.38 27.52
C TYR A 193 2.29 1.52 26.27
N SER A 194 1.77 0.29 26.49
CA SER A 194 1.47 -0.69 25.46
C SER A 194 0.52 -0.14 24.39
N LEU A 195 0.72 -0.58 23.16
CA LEU A 195 -0.25 -0.41 22.07
C LEU A 195 -1.56 -1.18 22.38
N TRP A 196 -1.46 -2.27 23.15
CA TRP A 196 -2.54 -3.20 23.41
C TRP A 196 -3.29 -2.84 24.68
N ASP A 197 -4.61 -2.67 24.54
CA ASP A 197 -5.54 -2.56 25.67
C ASP A 197 -6.02 -3.98 26.01
N TRP A 198 -5.21 -4.70 26.78
CA TRP A 198 -5.43 -6.10 27.11
C TRP A 198 -6.75 -6.38 27.81
N GLU A 199 -7.23 -5.44 28.63
CA GLU A 199 -8.50 -5.58 29.38
C GLU A 199 -9.70 -5.51 28.45
N ARG A 200 -9.61 -4.77 27.35
CA ARG A 200 -10.73 -4.55 26.42
C ARG A 200 -10.70 -5.46 25.21
N LEU A 201 -9.58 -6.13 24.93
CA LEU A 201 -9.47 -7.12 23.85
C LEU A 201 -10.24 -8.40 24.21
N PRO A 202 -10.85 -9.08 23.21
CA PRO A 202 -10.95 -8.76 21.77
C PRO A 202 -12.14 -7.86 21.42
N PHE A 203 -12.96 -7.44 22.41
CA PHE A 203 -14.23 -6.73 22.18
C PHE A 203 -14.03 -5.31 21.63
N TYR A 204 -12.97 -4.66 22.03
CA TYR A 204 -12.59 -3.37 21.51
C TYR A 204 -11.17 -3.41 20.91
N ARG A 205 -11.06 -2.97 19.66
CA ARG A 205 -9.80 -2.77 18.97
C ARG A 205 -9.72 -1.32 18.50
N SER A 206 -8.74 -0.59 19.02
CA SER A 206 -8.53 0.78 18.58
C SER A 206 -8.10 0.83 17.12
N GLN A 207 -8.36 1.93 16.43
CA GLN A 207 -7.89 2.15 15.05
C GLN A 207 -6.37 2.00 14.95
N ARG A 208 -5.64 2.40 15.98
CA ARG A 208 -4.18 2.26 16.04
C ARG A 208 -3.71 0.80 15.91
N CYS A 209 -4.45 -0.17 16.48
CA CYS A 209 -4.14 -1.59 16.31
C CYS A 209 -4.34 -2.05 14.86
N VAL A 210 -5.39 -1.54 14.19
CA VAL A 210 -5.66 -1.83 12.78
C VAL A 210 -4.57 -1.25 11.89
N ASP A 211 -4.19 0.00 12.11
CA ASP A 211 -3.15 0.69 11.34
C ASP A 211 -1.77 0.04 11.56
N TYR A 212 -1.50 -0.41 12.77
CA TYR A 212 -0.30 -1.18 13.09
C TYR A 212 -0.25 -2.52 12.33
N ALA A 213 -1.35 -3.27 12.30
CA ALA A 213 -1.43 -4.51 11.53
C ALA A 213 -1.28 -4.25 10.03
N ARG A 214 -1.88 -3.18 9.50
CA ARG A 214 -1.75 -2.73 8.13
C ARG A 214 -0.29 -2.38 7.78
N ALA A 215 0.38 -1.62 8.65
CA ALA A 215 1.79 -1.26 8.48
C ALA A 215 2.69 -2.51 8.43
N ASN A 216 2.47 -3.48 9.32
CA ASN A 216 3.21 -4.74 9.35
C ASN A 216 2.95 -5.58 8.09
N ALA A 217 1.71 -5.74 7.68
CA ALA A 217 1.36 -6.47 6.45
C ALA A 217 2.02 -5.83 5.21
N SER A 218 2.21 -4.50 5.21
CA SER A 218 2.83 -3.78 4.10
C SER A 218 4.31 -4.10 3.88
N ILE A 219 4.96 -4.69 4.86
CA ILE A 219 6.36 -5.15 4.81
C ILE A 219 6.49 -6.68 4.93
N GLY A 220 5.38 -7.39 4.86
CA GLY A 220 5.34 -8.84 4.83
C GLY A 220 5.40 -9.51 6.20
N ILE A 221 4.95 -8.83 7.27
CA ILE A 221 4.83 -9.39 8.64
C ILE A 221 3.38 -9.71 8.94
#